data_b85f10c9e7df33d7faaed6ee92eb7147
#
_entry.id   b85f10c9e7df33d7faaed6ee92eb7147
#
_cell.length_a   1.000
_cell.length_b   1.000
_cell.length_c   1.000
_cell.angle_alpha   90.00
_cell.angle_beta   90.00
_cell.angle_gamma   90.00
#
_symmetry.space_group_name_H-M   'P 1'
#
loop_
_entity.id
_entity.type
_entity.pdbx_description
1 polymer ?
#
loop_
_entity_poly.entity_id
_entity_poly.type
_entity_poly.pdbx_seq_one_letter_code
_entity_poly.pdbx_strand_id
1 'polypeptide(L)'
;MRDRCVALLAPALENRSDAVVVDATVGLGGHAKALLEKFPNIKLIGIDRDQVALEKSRTTLSDFKSRVTLIHAIYADIPAILAELGIAGVAGILFDLGISSMQIDDSERGFSYSTRAPLDMRMNKTDSVSAATILMNYSKADLARVIREYGEERFANRIAENIVKARAAGKLESTTDLAEIVKASIPAPARRIGGNPAKRTFQAIRIEVNQELEILKRALPKALDVIELHGRIVVMSFQSLEDRIVKQVFAEATKSKSPLGLPIEMAEHRAKFRLVFSGSEQADATELAAKH
;
A
#
# COMPACT_ATOMS: atom_id res chain seq x y z
N MET A 1 -2.80 -5.83 -14.44
CA MET A 1 -2.22 -4.51 -13.98
C MET A 1 -0.69 -4.44 -14.10
N ARG A 2 0.08 -5.52 -13.87
CA ARG A 2 1.55 -5.50 -13.95
C ARG A 2 2.06 -4.89 -15.26
N ASP A 3 1.62 -5.40 -16.40
CA ASP A 3 2.07 -4.92 -17.71
C ASP A 3 1.65 -3.47 -17.98
N ARG A 4 0.51 -3.06 -17.42
CA ARG A 4 0.05 -1.67 -17.48
C ARG A 4 0.97 -0.73 -16.67
N CYS A 5 1.38 -1.11 -15.46
CA CYS A 5 2.35 -0.34 -14.68
C CYS A 5 3.69 -0.18 -15.41
N VAL A 6 4.19 -1.28 -16.00
CA VAL A 6 5.41 -1.27 -16.82
C VAL A 6 5.25 -0.34 -18.03
N ALA A 7 4.09 -0.36 -18.71
CA ALA A 7 3.81 0.53 -19.84
C ALA A 7 3.71 2.01 -19.43
N LEU A 8 3.15 2.29 -18.24
CA LEU A 8 3.07 3.65 -17.73
C LEU A 8 4.44 4.22 -17.35
N LEU A 9 5.36 3.38 -16.85
CA LEU A 9 6.73 3.79 -16.53
C LEU A 9 7.64 3.89 -17.78
N ALA A 10 7.33 3.14 -18.84
CA ALA A 10 8.16 3.00 -20.03
C ALA A 10 8.70 4.32 -20.60
N PRO A 11 7.89 5.39 -20.81
CA PRO A 11 8.39 6.64 -21.39
C PRO A 11 9.45 7.37 -20.53
N ALA A 12 9.55 7.04 -19.24
CA ALA A 12 10.60 7.58 -18.37
C ALA A 12 11.88 6.74 -18.38
N LEU A 13 11.83 5.52 -18.94
CA LEU A 13 12.89 4.53 -18.89
C LEU A 13 13.50 4.20 -20.25
N GLU A 14 12.71 4.35 -21.32
CA GLU A 14 13.15 4.09 -22.69
C GLU A 14 14.28 5.05 -23.10
N ASN A 15 15.26 4.51 -23.84
CA ASN A 15 16.41 5.26 -24.36
C ASN A 15 17.32 5.91 -23.30
N ARG A 16 17.30 5.39 -22.06
CA ARG A 16 18.18 5.82 -20.97
C ARG A 16 19.11 4.68 -20.56
N SER A 17 20.39 4.99 -20.40
CA SER A 17 21.42 4.02 -20.01
C SER A 17 21.65 3.96 -18.49
N ASP A 18 21.13 4.91 -17.75
CA ASP A 18 21.42 5.14 -16.32
C ASP A 18 20.17 5.34 -15.45
N ALA A 19 19.00 5.07 -16.03
CA ALA A 19 17.74 5.28 -15.31
C ALA A 19 17.66 4.42 -14.05
N VAL A 20 17.37 5.07 -12.93
CA VAL A 20 17.08 4.40 -11.66
C VAL A 20 15.57 4.35 -11.46
N VAL A 21 15.06 3.17 -11.09
CA VAL A 21 13.65 2.95 -10.76
C VAL A 21 13.53 2.44 -9.33
N VAL A 22 12.58 2.97 -8.58
CA VAL A 22 12.23 2.46 -7.25
C VAL A 22 10.94 1.65 -7.36
N ASP A 23 11.00 0.38 -6.98
CA ASP A 23 9.82 -0.41 -6.61
C ASP A 23 9.66 -0.27 -5.10
N ALA A 24 8.73 0.59 -4.68
CA ALA A 24 8.54 0.99 -3.29
C ALA A 24 7.88 -0.10 -2.43
N THR A 25 7.40 -1.16 -3.06
CA THR A 25 6.66 -2.28 -2.48
C THR A 25 7.01 -3.57 -3.24
N VAL A 26 8.32 -3.90 -3.27
CA VAL A 26 8.83 -4.93 -4.19
C VAL A 26 8.19 -6.31 -3.99
N GLY A 27 7.73 -6.63 -2.79
CA GLY A 27 7.04 -7.88 -2.48
C GLY A 27 7.84 -9.10 -2.93
N LEU A 28 7.24 -9.91 -3.80
CA LEU A 28 7.90 -11.09 -4.39
C LEU A 28 8.74 -10.77 -5.64
N GLY A 29 8.84 -9.49 -6.03
CA GLY A 29 9.65 -9.05 -7.17
C GLY A 29 8.97 -9.14 -8.54
N GLY A 30 7.65 -9.35 -8.60
CA GLY A 30 6.95 -9.55 -9.88
C GLY A 30 6.98 -8.33 -10.81
N HIS A 31 6.71 -7.14 -10.30
CA HIS A 31 6.83 -5.87 -11.05
C HIS A 31 8.29 -5.54 -11.37
N ALA A 32 9.16 -5.67 -10.37
CA ALA A 32 10.60 -5.47 -10.52
C ALA A 32 11.19 -6.33 -11.63
N LYS A 33 10.86 -7.63 -11.69
CA LYS A 33 11.31 -8.55 -12.73
C LYS A 33 10.85 -8.09 -14.11
N ALA A 34 9.56 -7.75 -14.26
CA ALA A 34 9.02 -7.31 -15.54
C ALA A 34 9.68 -6.00 -16.05
N LEU A 35 10.01 -5.08 -15.15
CA LEU A 35 10.76 -3.86 -15.48
C LEU A 35 12.20 -4.19 -15.94
N LEU A 36 12.91 -5.05 -15.23
CA LEU A 36 14.29 -5.43 -15.54
C LEU A 36 14.42 -6.24 -16.83
N GLU A 37 13.42 -7.09 -17.14
CA GLU A 37 13.34 -7.83 -18.40
C GLU A 37 13.09 -6.88 -19.59
N LYS A 38 12.19 -5.93 -19.43
CA LYS A 38 11.82 -5.01 -20.50
C LYS A 38 12.88 -3.94 -20.76
N PHE A 39 13.56 -3.47 -19.72
CA PHE A 39 14.53 -2.37 -19.79
C PHE A 39 15.91 -2.84 -19.32
N PRO A 40 16.78 -3.31 -20.23
CA PRO A 40 18.06 -3.94 -19.87
C PRO A 40 19.07 -2.98 -19.21
N ASN A 41 18.91 -1.68 -19.39
CA ASN A 41 19.86 -0.66 -18.92
C ASN A 41 19.46 0.05 -17.63
N ILE A 42 18.32 -0.29 -17.02
CA ILE A 42 17.91 0.34 -15.75
C ILE A 42 18.59 -0.30 -14.55
N LYS A 43 18.73 0.47 -13.48
CA LYS A 43 19.00 0.01 -12.12
C LYS A 43 17.70 0.07 -11.31
N LEU A 44 17.46 -0.92 -10.46
CA LEU A 44 16.24 -1.01 -9.67
C LEU A 44 16.58 -1.05 -8.18
N ILE A 45 15.92 -0.20 -7.41
CA ILE A 45 15.91 -0.23 -5.95
C ILE A 45 14.57 -0.80 -5.53
N GLY A 46 14.58 -1.99 -4.92
CA GLY A 46 13.38 -2.63 -4.38
C GLY A 46 13.31 -2.42 -2.87
N ILE A 47 12.23 -1.85 -2.40
CA ILE A 47 11.99 -1.59 -0.98
C ILE A 47 10.83 -2.46 -0.51
N ASP A 48 10.97 -3.10 0.63
CA ASP A 48 9.86 -3.72 1.33
C ASP A 48 10.08 -3.67 2.84
N ARG A 49 9.01 -3.55 3.58
CA ARG A 49 9.03 -3.63 5.04
C ARG A 49 8.96 -5.07 5.56
N ASP A 50 8.63 -6.03 4.69
CA ASP A 50 8.57 -7.46 5.00
C ASP A 50 9.86 -8.15 4.60
N GLN A 51 10.67 -8.52 5.60
CA GLN A 51 11.94 -9.21 5.40
C GLN A 51 11.78 -10.54 4.64
N VAL A 52 10.67 -11.26 4.87
CA VAL A 52 10.40 -12.54 4.19
C VAL A 52 10.11 -12.32 2.70
N ALA A 53 9.39 -11.22 2.38
CA ALA A 53 9.17 -10.83 0.99
C ALA A 53 10.49 -10.51 0.28
N LEU A 54 11.39 -9.76 0.92
CA LEU A 54 12.71 -9.44 0.38
C LEU A 54 13.57 -10.66 0.13
N GLU A 55 13.54 -11.65 1.00
CA GLU A 55 14.29 -12.92 0.80
C GLU A 55 13.78 -13.66 -0.43
N LYS A 56 12.47 -13.74 -0.62
CA LYS A 56 11.87 -14.34 -1.81
C LYS A 56 12.14 -13.51 -3.07
N SER A 57 12.11 -12.18 -2.99
CA SER A 57 12.43 -11.32 -4.13
C SER A 57 13.89 -11.47 -4.58
N ARG A 58 14.85 -11.71 -3.67
CA ARG A 58 16.24 -12.02 -4.03
C ARG A 58 16.34 -13.25 -4.95
N THR A 59 15.55 -14.27 -4.66
CA THR A 59 15.47 -15.47 -5.51
C THR A 59 14.84 -15.15 -6.86
N THR A 60 13.71 -14.43 -6.87
CA THR A 60 12.99 -14.03 -8.10
C THR A 60 13.86 -13.17 -9.03
N LEU A 61 14.73 -12.34 -8.45
CA LEU A 61 15.55 -11.35 -9.15
C LEU A 61 17.01 -11.78 -9.28
N SER A 62 17.35 -13.04 -9.04
CA SER A 62 18.72 -13.57 -9.04
C SER A 62 19.49 -13.30 -10.34
N ASP A 63 18.80 -13.39 -11.49
CA ASP A 63 19.40 -13.14 -12.81
C ASP A 63 19.75 -11.66 -13.05
N PHE A 64 19.22 -10.76 -12.22
CA PHE A 64 19.40 -9.32 -12.33
C PHE A 64 20.20 -8.71 -11.17
N LYS A 65 20.90 -9.54 -10.36
CA LYS A 65 21.58 -9.12 -9.12
C LYS A 65 22.55 -7.93 -9.28
N SER A 66 23.16 -7.76 -10.46
CA SER A 66 24.06 -6.63 -10.75
C SER A 66 23.33 -5.29 -10.96
N ARG A 67 22.01 -5.33 -11.15
CA ARG A 67 21.15 -4.16 -11.43
C ARG A 67 20.10 -3.91 -10.35
N VAL A 68 20.09 -4.73 -9.28
CA VAL A 68 19.07 -4.67 -8.23
C VAL A 68 19.71 -4.42 -6.87
N THR A 69 19.17 -3.46 -6.14
CA THR A 69 19.45 -3.23 -4.72
C THR A 69 18.18 -3.44 -3.94
N LEU A 70 18.15 -4.39 -2.99
CA LEU A 70 16.99 -4.69 -2.15
C LEU A 70 17.21 -4.15 -0.74
N ILE A 71 16.26 -3.38 -0.23
CA ILE A 71 16.39 -2.66 1.04
C ILE A 71 15.18 -2.94 1.93
N HIS A 72 15.46 -3.37 3.16
CA HIS A 72 14.45 -3.55 4.21
C HIS A 72 14.15 -2.19 4.85
N ALA A 73 13.09 -1.54 4.41
CA ALA A 73 12.66 -0.23 4.88
C ALA A 73 11.17 0.01 4.56
N ILE A 74 10.64 1.09 5.06
CA ILE A 74 9.34 1.61 4.61
C ILE A 74 9.54 2.58 3.45
N TYR A 75 8.61 2.63 2.51
CA TYR A 75 8.71 3.50 1.33
C TYR A 75 8.67 5.01 1.66
N ALA A 76 8.31 5.41 2.89
CA ALA A 76 8.43 6.80 3.33
C ALA A 76 9.90 7.25 3.52
N ASP A 77 10.84 6.31 3.52
CA ASP A 77 12.26 6.56 3.70
C ASP A 77 13.03 6.66 2.37
N ILE A 78 12.33 6.62 1.22
CA ILE A 78 12.92 6.72 -0.14
C ILE A 78 13.98 7.83 -0.22
N PRO A 79 13.76 9.10 0.21
CA PRO A 79 14.78 10.13 0.09
C PRO A 79 16.06 9.82 0.88
N ALA A 80 15.94 9.27 2.09
CA ALA A 80 17.09 8.89 2.90
C ALA A 80 17.89 7.74 2.24
N ILE A 81 17.16 6.73 1.75
CA ILE A 81 17.75 5.60 1.01
C ILE A 81 18.52 6.09 -0.22
N LEU A 82 17.94 6.98 -1.01
CA LEU A 82 18.60 7.53 -2.20
C LEU A 82 19.84 8.33 -1.83
N ALA A 83 19.78 9.13 -0.76
CA ALA A 83 20.92 9.90 -0.27
C ALA A 83 22.08 8.99 0.19
N GLU A 84 21.79 7.90 0.91
CA GLU A 84 22.78 6.89 1.32
C GLU A 84 23.44 6.19 0.13
N LEU A 85 22.68 5.99 -0.96
CA LEU A 85 23.18 5.39 -2.20
C LEU A 85 23.87 6.42 -3.12
N GLY A 86 23.93 7.71 -2.76
CA GLY A 86 24.47 8.77 -3.59
C GLY A 86 23.67 9.07 -4.85
N ILE A 87 22.36 8.80 -4.85
CA ILE A 87 21.45 8.97 -5.98
C ILE A 87 20.63 10.24 -5.77
N ALA A 88 20.80 11.21 -6.68
CA ALA A 88 20.15 12.52 -6.57
C ALA A 88 18.65 12.50 -6.95
N GLY A 89 18.26 11.58 -7.84
CA GLY A 89 16.88 11.45 -8.30
C GLY A 89 16.64 10.15 -9.02
N VAL A 90 15.37 9.84 -9.31
CA VAL A 90 14.97 8.59 -9.96
C VAL A 90 14.03 8.85 -11.14
N ALA A 91 14.14 8.03 -12.17
CA ALA A 91 13.32 8.12 -13.37
C ALA A 91 11.90 7.57 -13.17
N GLY A 92 11.73 6.64 -12.23
CA GLY A 92 10.43 6.03 -11.98
C GLY A 92 10.25 5.57 -10.53
N ILE A 93 9.02 5.66 -10.02
CA ILE A 93 8.64 5.07 -8.75
C ILE A 93 7.34 4.31 -8.93
N LEU A 94 7.31 3.07 -8.47
CA LEU A 94 6.11 2.24 -8.42
C LEU A 94 5.72 1.99 -6.96
N PHE A 95 4.43 2.19 -6.67
CA PHE A 95 3.79 1.76 -5.42
C PHE A 95 2.71 0.74 -5.77
N ASP A 96 2.81 -0.48 -5.27
CA ASP A 96 1.77 -1.51 -5.30
C ASP A 96 1.26 -1.70 -3.87
N LEU A 97 0.23 -0.93 -3.49
CA LEU A 97 -0.20 -0.80 -2.10
C LEU A 97 -0.97 -2.05 -1.64
N GLY A 98 -1.08 -2.21 -0.33
CA GLY A 98 -1.84 -3.28 0.29
C GLY A 98 -0.96 -4.44 0.75
N ILE A 99 -1.49 -5.68 0.68
CA ILE A 99 -0.83 -6.90 1.14
C ILE A 99 -0.55 -7.85 -0.02
N SER A 100 0.57 -8.56 0.08
CA SER A 100 0.92 -9.60 -0.90
C SER A 100 0.09 -10.87 -0.70
N SER A 101 -0.09 -11.67 -1.77
CA SER A 101 -0.71 -12.99 -1.68
C SER A 101 -0.02 -13.88 -0.65
N MET A 102 1.31 -13.82 -0.58
CA MET A 102 2.09 -14.56 0.41
C MET A 102 1.69 -14.25 1.86
N GLN A 103 1.39 -12.97 2.16
CA GLN A 103 0.96 -12.57 3.51
C GLN A 103 -0.45 -13.09 3.84
N ILE A 104 -1.32 -13.22 2.83
CA ILE A 104 -2.67 -13.79 2.99
C ILE A 104 -2.60 -15.31 3.18
N ASP A 105 -1.73 -15.98 2.41
CA ASP A 105 -1.61 -17.44 2.38
C ASP A 105 -0.86 -18.01 3.61
N ASP A 106 0.00 -17.19 4.24
CA ASP A 106 0.70 -17.56 5.47
C ASP A 106 -0.26 -17.44 6.67
N SER A 107 -0.79 -18.60 7.11
CA SER A 107 -1.74 -18.67 8.23
C SER A 107 -1.21 -18.08 9.53
N GLU A 108 0.11 -18.11 9.76
CA GLU A 108 0.73 -17.58 10.98
C GLU A 108 0.78 -16.03 11.02
N ARG A 109 0.49 -15.38 9.90
CA ARG A 109 0.51 -13.90 9.79
C ARG A 109 -0.80 -13.23 10.23
N GLY A 110 -1.89 -13.97 10.31
CA GLY A 110 -3.18 -13.46 10.81
C GLY A 110 -3.90 -12.45 9.89
N PHE A 111 -3.56 -12.35 8.61
CA PHE A 111 -4.23 -11.48 7.65
C PHE A 111 -5.57 -12.05 7.15
N SER A 112 -5.71 -13.39 7.18
CA SER A 112 -6.93 -14.06 6.72
C SER A 112 -7.96 -14.18 7.85
N TYR A 113 -9.21 -13.87 7.54
CA TYR A 113 -10.36 -14.13 8.40
C TYR A 113 -10.97 -15.53 8.22
N SER A 114 -10.46 -16.31 7.26
CA SER A 114 -11.02 -17.62 6.91
C SER A 114 -10.32 -18.77 7.65
N THR A 115 -9.12 -18.55 8.13
CA THR A 115 -8.27 -19.56 8.77
C THR A 115 -7.98 -19.13 10.21
N ARG A 116 -8.00 -20.08 11.14
CA ARG A 116 -7.60 -19.82 12.53
C ARG A 116 -6.12 -19.50 12.60
N ALA A 117 -5.80 -18.32 13.11
CA ALA A 117 -4.43 -17.78 13.17
C ALA A 117 -4.27 -16.89 14.41
N PRO A 118 -3.03 -16.58 14.82
CA PRO A 118 -2.76 -15.52 15.80
C PRO A 118 -3.27 -14.16 15.31
N LEU A 119 -3.64 -13.30 16.23
CA LEU A 119 -4.03 -11.90 15.95
C LEU A 119 -2.77 -11.04 15.76
N ASP A 120 -2.01 -11.29 14.68
CA ASP A 120 -0.75 -10.59 14.39
C ASP A 120 -0.94 -9.40 13.45
N MET A 121 -1.17 -9.62 12.17
CA MET A 121 -1.37 -8.64 11.10
C MET A 121 -0.20 -7.68 10.86
N ARG A 122 0.99 -7.90 11.44
CA ARG A 122 2.18 -7.08 11.18
C ARG A 122 2.77 -7.43 9.82
N MET A 123 3.03 -6.44 8.98
CA MET A 123 3.79 -6.63 7.75
C MET A 123 5.27 -6.85 8.05
N ASN A 124 5.84 -6.11 9.00
CA ASN A 124 7.16 -6.36 9.55
C ASN A 124 7.03 -7.06 10.91
N LYS A 125 7.51 -8.30 11.01
CA LYS A 125 7.41 -9.12 12.24
C LYS A 125 8.17 -8.52 13.44
N THR A 126 9.10 -7.60 13.20
CA THR A 126 9.86 -6.94 14.28
C THR A 126 9.13 -5.75 14.90
N ASP A 127 8.04 -5.28 14.28
CA ASP A 127 7.24 -4.18 14.84
C ASP A 127 6.60 -4.62 16.17
N SER A 128 6.49 -3.69 17.13
CA SER A 128 6.00 -3.99 18.47
C SER A 128 4.47 -4.08 18.57
N VAL A 129 3.75 -3.43 17.64
CA VAL A 129 2.29 -3.35 17.66
C VAL A 129 1.68 -4.39 16.73
N SER A 130 0.94 -5.34 17.28
CA SER A 130 0.19 -6.37 16.55
C SER A 130 -1.32 -6.14 16.63
N ALA A 131 -2.11 -6.91 15.89
CA ALA A 131 -3.57 -6.89 16.02
C ALA A 131 -4.02 -7.24 17.44
N ALA A 132 -3.34 -8.19 18.10
CA ALA A 132 -3.59 -8.50 19.51
C ALA A 132 -3.37 -7.28 20.40
N THR A 133 -2.29 -6.52 20.19
CA THR A 133 -1.99 -5.30 20.94
C THR A 133 -3.15 -4.29 20.85
N ILE A 134 -3.67 -4.06 19.67
CA ILE A 134 -4.80 -3.14 19.42
C ILE A 134 -6.08 -3.67 20.06
N LEU A 135 -6.44 -4.92 19.76
CA LEU A 135 -7.69 -5.53 20.20
C LEU A 135 -7.77 -5.69 21.73
N MET A 136 -6.62 -5.94 22.39
CA MET A 136 -6.59 -6.12 23.84
C MET A 136 -6.49 -4.82 24.63
N ASN A 137 -5.84 -3.78 24.08
CA ASN A 137 -5.51 -2.58 24.86
C ASN A 137 -6.36 -1.35 24.49
N TYR A 138 -6.87 -1.24 23.27
CA TYR A 138 -7.64 -0.07 22.85
C TYR A 138 -8.96 0.03 23.60
N SER A 139 -9.37 1.28 23.88
CA SER A 139 -10.70 1.56 24.42
C SER A 139 -11.80 1.20 23.39
N LYS A 140 -13.06 1.06 23.86
CA LYS A 140 -14.21 0.91 22.97
C LYS A 140 -14.28 2.06 21.95
N ALA A 141 -13.97 3.28 22.38
CA ALA A 141 -14.02 4.47 21.54
C ALA A 141 -12.95 4.42 20.43
N ASP A 142 -11.71 4.03 20.77
CA ASP A 142 -10.62 3.91 19.81
C ASP A 142 -10.87 2.79 18.81
N LEU A 143 -11.34 1.62 19.27
CA LEU A 143 -11.72 0.53 18.38
C LEU A 143 -12.83 0.95 17.41
N ALA A 144 -13.86 1.65 17.92
CA ALA A 144 -14.95 2.14 17.08
C ALA A 144 -14.47 3.19 16.06
N ARG A 145 -13.53 4.06 16.45
CA ARG A 145 -12.88 5.03 15.55
C ARG A 145 -12.13 4.29 14.43
N VAL A 146 -11.22 3.39 14.78
CA VAL A 146 -10.42 2.62 13.83
C VAL A 146 -11.32 1.87 12.84
N ILE A 147 -12.31 1.13 13.33
CA ILE A 147 -13.21 0.32 12.49
C ILE A 147 -14.06 1.21 11.58
N ARG A 148 -14.47 2.39 12.05
CA ARG A 148 -15.25 3.35 11.25
C ARG A 148 -14.40 4.03 10.18
N GLU A 149 -13.25 4.58 10.58
CA GLU A 149 -12.42 5.40 9.70
C GLU A 149 -11.67 4.56 8.66
N TYR A 150 -11.09 3.43 9.08
CA TYR A 150 -10.26 2.59 8.20
C TYR A 150 -11.02 1.41 7.56
N GLY A 151 -12.13 1.02 8.16
CA GLY A 151 -13.01 -0.01 7.59
C GLY A 151 -14.20 0.54 6.83
N GLU A 152 -14.47 1.85 6.95
CA GLU A 152 -15.72 2.48 6.46
C GLU A 152 -16.96 1.66 6.89
N GLU A 153 -16.92 1.13 8.15
CA GLU A 153 -17.91 0.20 8.68
C GLU A 153 -18.95 0.93 9.55
N ARG A 154 -20.20 0.90 9.11
CA ARG A 154 -21.31 1.58 9.79
C ARG A 154 -21.68 0.99 11.15
N PHE A 155 -21.39 -0.30 11.36
CA PHE A 155 -21.66 -0.98 12.64
C PHE A 155 -20.48 -0.93 13.61
N ALA A 156 -19.50 -0.05 13.39
CA ALA A 156 -18.26 0.06 14.15
C ALA A 156 -18.47 0.11 15.68
N ASN A 157 -19.44 0.88 16.17
CA ASN A 157 -19.71 0.97 17.61
C ASN A 157 -20.14 -0.37 18.23
N ARG A 158 -20.98 -1.13 17.52
CA ARG A 158 -21.47 -2.43 17.97
C ARG A 158 -20.40 -3.49 17.91
N ILE A 159 -19.58 -3.45 16.86
CA ILE A 159 -18.42 -4.33 16.71
C ILE A 159 -17.42 -4.08 17.84
N ALA A 160 -17.05 -2.83 18.09
CA ALA A 160 -16.12 -2.45 19.16
C ALA A 160 -16.64 -2.87 20.55
N GLU A 161 -17.94 -2.69 20.83
CA GLU A 161 -18.53 -3.13 22.07
C GLU A 161 -18.45 -4.65 22.27
N ASN A 162 -18.72 -5.42 21.19
CA ASN A 162 -18.67 -6.88 21.27
C ASN A 162 -17.22 -7.39 21.36
N ILE A 163 -16.24 -6.71 20.73
CA ILE A 163 -14.81 -6.98 20.92
C ILE A 163 -14.42 -6.80 22.38
N VAL A 164 -14.81 -5.67 23.01
CA VAL A 164 -14.51 -5.40 24.42
C VAL A 164 -15.15 -6.44 25.34
N LYS A 165 -16.40 -6.84 25.09
CA LYS A 165 -17.07 -7.91 25.85
C LYS A 165 -16.38 -9.27 25.70
N ALA A 166 -15.99 -9.61 24.46
CA ALA A 166 -15.36 -10.88 24.16
C ALA A 166 -13.96 -11.00 24.81
N ARG A 167 -13.12 -9.95 24.74
CA ARG A 167 -11.81 -9.95 25.39
C ARG A 167 -11.92 -10.05 26.91
N ALA A 168 -12.88 -9.37 27.53
CA ALA A 168 -13.12 -9.48 28.98
C ALA A 168 -13.58 -10.88 29.40
N ALA A 169 -14.23 -11.62 28.50
CA ALA A 169 -14.68 -12.98 28.71
C ALA A 169 -13.62 -14.06 28.28
N GLY A 170 -12.43 -13.67 27.84
CA GLY A 170 -11.40 -14.59 27.32
C GLY A 170 -11.79 -15.31 26.03
N LYS A 171 -12.65 -14.69 25.19
CA LYS A 171 -13.19 -15.30 23.95
C LYS A 171 -12.67 -14.64 22.68
N LEU A 172 -11.51 -14.00 22.73
CA LEU A 172 -10.86 -13.36 21.59
C LEU A 172 -9.37 -13.74 21.56
N GLU A 173 -9.08 -14.88 20.97
CA GLU A 173 -7.71 -15.45 20.92
C GLU A 173 -7.16 -15.56 19.50
N SER A 174 -8.05 -15.61 18.48
CA SER A 174 -7.69 -15.91 17.11
C SER A 174 -8.44 -15.05 16.09
N THR A 175 -7.97 -15.08 14.85
CA THR A 175 -8.64 -14.43 13.71
C THR A 175 -10.06 -14.93 13.51
N THR A 176 -10.32 -16.23 13.70
CA THR A 176 -11.67 -16.78 13.57
C THR A 176 -12.59 -16.29 14.67
N ASP A 177 -12.10 -16.11 15.91
CA ASP A 177 -12.91 -15.55 16.99
C ASP A 177 -13.29 -14.10 16.66
N LEU A 178 -12.32 -13.29 16.17
CA LEU A 178 -12.61 -11.93 15.71
C LEU A 178 -13.64 -11.92 14.58
N ALA A 179 -13.50 -12.80 13.59
CA ALA A 179 -14.44 -12.87 12.47
C ALA A 179 -15.87 -13.21 12.93
N GLU A 180 -16.03 -14.16 13.85
CA GLU A 180 -17.35 -14.51 14.40
C GLU A 180 -17.95 -13.37 15.27
N ILE A 181 -17.13 -12.68 16.06
CA ILE A 181 -17.56 -11.50 16.83
C ILE A 181 -18.09 -10.42 15.88
N VAL A 182 -17.36 -10.13 14.80
CA VAL A 182 -17.78 -9.15 13.80
C VAL A 182 -19.09 -9.57 13.14
N LYS A 183 -19.18 -10.82 12.68
CA LYS A 183 -20.36 -11.39 12.05
C LYS A 183 -21.59 -11.32 12.98
N ALA A 184 -21.44 -11.67 14.25
CA ALA A 184 -22.51 -11.55 15.25
C ALA A 184 -22.95 -10.09 15.52
N SER A 185 -22.04 -9.13 15.33
CA SER A 185 -22.30 -7.71 15.53
C SER A 185 -23.11 -7.07 14.40
N ILE A 186 -23.10 -7.64 13.21
CA ILE A 186 -23.78 -7.11 12.03
C ILE A 186 -25.16 -7.75 11.90
N PRO A 187 -26.26 -6.99 11.74
CA PRO A 187 -27.60 -7.53 11.55
C PRO A 187 -27.71 -8.46 10.34
N ALA A 188 -28.50 -9.53 10.45
CA ALA A 188 -28.61 -10.56 9.41
C ALA A 188 -28.95 -10.03 7.99
N PRO A 189 -29.84 -9.04 7.80
CA PRO A 189 -30.09 -8.47 6.49
C PRO A 189 -28.85 -7.80 5.88
N ALA A 190 -28.02 -7.14 6.70
CA ALA A 190 -26.82 -6.42 6.25
C ALA A 190 -25.65 -7.36 5.90
N ARG A 191 -25.62 -8.58 6.45
CA ARG A 191 -24.61 -9.60 6.11
C ARG A 191 -24.74 -10.17 4.71
N ARG A 192 -25.93 -10.08 4.09
CA ARG A 192 -26.23 -10.63 2.77
C ARG A 192 -25.72 -9.77 1.62
N ILE A 193 -25.30 -8.54 1.91
CA ILE A 193 -24.85 -7.55 0.93
C ILE A 193 -23.36 -7.29 1.12
N GLY A 194 -22.53 -7.48 0.09
CA GLY A 194 -21.16 -6.97 0.09
C GLY A 194 -20.02 -7.91 0.52
N GLY A 195 -20.21 -9.24 0.44
CA GLY A 195 -19.15 -10.22 0.73
C GLY A 195 -18.99 -10.54 2.23
N ASN A 196 -17.81 -11.01 2.65
CA ASN A 196 -17.58 -11.42 4.03
C ASN A 196 -17.67 -10.22 5.00
N PRO A 197 -18.55 -10.28 6.04
CA PRO A 197 -18.73 -9.19 6.99
C PRO A 197 -17.46 -8.77 7.74
N ALA A 198 -16.52 -9.70 7.95
CA ALA A 198 -15.28 -9.43 8.67
C ALA A 198 -14.27 -8.60 7.84
N LYS A 199 -14.39 -8.59 6.50
CA LYS A 199 -13.41 -7.96 5.60
C LYS A 199 -13.05 -6.54 6.00
N ARG A 200 -14.04 -5.69 6.27
CA ARG A 200 -13.83 -4.28 6.62
C ARG A 200 -13.14 -4.09 7.97
N THR A 201 -13.51 -4.89 8.96
CA THR A 201 -12.88 -4.84 10.29
C THR A 201 -11.43 -5.32 10.22
N PHE A 202 -11.15 -6.41 9.50
CA PHE A 202 -9.77 -6.89 9.30
C PHE A 202 -8.92 -5.86 8.56
N GLN A 203 -9.45 -5.24 7.51
CA GLN A 203 -8.79 -4.12 6.83
C GLN A 203 -8.47 -2.98 7.80
N ALA A 204 -9.44 -2.58 8.64
CA ALA A 204 -9.26 -1.49 9.59
C ALA A 204 -8.15 -1.78 10.62
N ILE A 205 -8.16 -2.97 11.21
CA ILE A 205 -7.12 -3.38 12.17
C ILE A 205 -5.76 -3.48 11.49
N ARG A 206 -5.68 -4.05 10.28
CA ARG A 206 -4.44 -4.12 9.50
C ARG A 206 -3.84 -2.74 9.22
N ILE A 207 -4.67 -1.79 8.79
CA ILE A 207 -4.25 -0.41 8.53
C ILE A 207 -3.70 0.24 9.80
N GLU A 208 -4.36 0.07 10.93
CA GLU A 208 -3.91 0.61 12.22
C GLU A 208 -2.59 -0.03 12.67
N VAL A 209 -2.47 -1.37 12.64
CA VAL A 209 -1.24 -2.10 12.98
C VAL A 209 -0.05 -1.59 12.18
N ASN A 210 -0.24 -1.43 10.87
CA ASN A 210 0.85 -1.13 9.95
C ASN A 210 0.98 0.35 9.62
N GLN A 211 0.13 1.22 10.16
CA GLN A 211 0.11 2.68 9.89
C GLN A 211 0.07 3.00 8.37
N GLU A 212 -0.61 2.14 7.58
CA GLU A 212 -0.53 2.15 6.12
C GLU A 212 -0.86 3.52 5.51
N LEU A 213 -1.96 4.14 5.94
CA LEU A 213 -2.40 5.43 5.39
C LEU A 213 -1.51 6.59 5.82
N GLU A 214 -1.00 6.58 7.05
CA GLU A 214 -0.11 7.64 7.54
C GLU A 214 1.26 7.58 6.84
N ILE A 215 1.78 6.37 6.63
CA ILE A 215 3.00 6.17 5.86
C ILE A 215 2.81 6.64 4.41
N LEU A 216 1.67 6.31 3.78
CA LEU A 216 1.35 6.74 2.41
C LEU A 216 1.27 8.27 2.29
N LYS A 217 0.58 8.94 3.21
CA LYS A 217 0.49 10.41 3.25
C LYS A 217 1.86 11.09 3.33
N ARG A 218 2.79 10.49 4.10
CA ARG A 218 4.15 11.02 4.24
C ARG A 218 5.04 10.70 3.03
N ALA A 219 4.83 9.55 2.41
CA ALA A 219 5.68 9.05 1.35
C ALA A 219 5.45 9.73 0.00
N LEU A 220 4.18 9.94 -0.39
CA LEU A 220 3.87 10.46 -1.71
C LEU A 220 4.45 11.86 -1.98
N PRO A 221 4.36 12.86 -1.08
CA PRO A 221 5.04 14.13 -1.28
C PRO A 221 6.56 13.99 -1.43
N LYS A 222 7.18 13.15 -0.60
CA LYS A 222 8.63 12.86 -0.66
C LYS A 222 9.03 12.17 -1.96
N ALA A 223 8.17 11.29 -2.50
CA ALA A 223 8.40 10.66 -3.80
C ALA A 223 8.38 11.67 -4.95
N LEU A 224 7.50 12.69 -4.86
CA LEU A 224 7.48 13.79 -5.82
C LEU A 224 8.76 14.64 -5.76
N ASP A 225 9.37 14.80 -4.59
CA ASP A 225 10.59 15.61 -4.44
C ASP A 225 11.83 14.94 -5.06
N VAL A 226 11.84 13.62 -5.21
CA VAL A 226 12.99 12.85 -5.72
C VAL A 226 12.83 12.37 -7.16
N ILE A 227 11.68 12.63 -7.78
CA ILE A 227 11.45 12.25 -9.18
C ILE A 227 12.17 13.21 -10.14
N GLU A 228 12.88 12.67 -11.10
CA GLU A 228 13.59 13.46 -12.11
C GLU A 228 12.64 14.12 -13.12
N LEU A 229 13.16 15.09 -13.86
CA LEU A 229 12.44 15.68 -14.98
C LEU A 229 12.04 14.58 -15.98
N HIS A 230 10.77 14.58 -16.39
CA HIS A 230 10.13 13.54 -17.20
C HIS A 230 9.99 12.18 -16.54
N GLY A 231 10.36 12.05 -15.26
CA GLY A 231 10.13 10.85 -14.47
C GLY A 231 8.63 10.58 -14.24
N ARG A 232 8.30 9.37 -13.79
CA ARG A 232 6.92 8.92 -13.59
C ARG A 232 6.72 8.24 -12.25
N ILE A 233 5.62 8.55 -11.61
CA ILE A 233 5.14 7.84 -10.41
C ILE A 233 3.86 7.10 -10.79
N VAL A 234 3.83 5.82 -10.48
CA VAL A 234 2.68 4.94 -10.67
C VAL A 234 2.26 4.38 -9.31
N VAL A 235 0.99 4.52 -8.98
CA VAL A 235 0.44 4.00 -7.72
C VAL A 235 -0.73 3.09 -8.03
N MET A 236 -0.67 1.86 -7.54
CA MET A 236 -1.80 0.92 -7.49
C MET A 236 -2.40 0.96 -6.09
N SER A 237 -3.68 1.30 -5.99
CA SER A 237 -4.46 1.29 -4.75
C SER A 237 -5.57 0.24 -4.82
N PHE A 238 -5.82 -0.45 -3.72
CA PHE A 238 -6.83 -1.52 -3.64
C PHE A 238 -8.01 -1.16 -2.74
N GLN A 239 -7.96 0.01 -2.12
CA GLN A 239 -9.03 0.50 -1.26
C GLN A 239 -9.26 2.01 -1.46
N SER A 240 -10.51 2.42 -1.18
CA SER A 240 -10.98 3.81 -1.35
C SER A 240 -10.15 4.85 -0.59
N LEU A 241 -9.65 4.50 0.58
CA LEU A 241 -8.85 5.39 1.43
C LEU A 241 -7.48 5.69 0.83
N GLU A 242 -6.81 4.67 0.27
CA GLU A 242 -5.56 4.85 -0.46
C GLU A 242 -5.78 5.72 -1.71
N ASP A 243 -6.76 5.36 -2.54
CA ASP A 243 -7.11 6.10 -3.76
C ASP A 243 -7.38 7.58 -3.48
N ARG A 244 -8.10 7.87 -2.39
CA ARG A 244 -8.39 9.25 -1.96
C ARG A 244 -7.12 10.03 -1.62
N ILE A 245 -6.17 9.42 -0.90
CA ILE A 245 -4.89 10.05 -0.55
C ILE A 245 -4.07 10.31 -1.81
N VAL A 246 -3.96 9.33 -2.70
CA VAL A 246 -3.22 9.44 -3.96
C VAL A 246 -3.79 10.57 -4.81
N LYS A 247 -5.11 10.59 -5.01
CA LYS A 247 -5.80 11.64 -5.78
C LYS A 247 -5.60 13.02 -5.19
N GLN A 248 -5.67 13.16 -3.87
CA GLN A 248 -5.46 14.43 -3.18
C GLN A 248 -4.04 14.94 -3.38
N VAL A 249 -3.02 14.10 -3.17
CA VAL A 249 -1.62 14.50 -3.34
C VAL A 249 -1.31 14.84 -4.80
N PHE A 250 -1.78 14.04 -5.75
CA PHE A 250 -1.54 14.28 -7.17
C PHE A 250 -2.29 15.51 -7.68
N ALA A 251 -3.52 15.73 -7.22
CA ALA A 251 -4.27 16.95 -7.57
C ALA A 251 -3.55 18.21 -7.08
N GLU A 252 -3.03 18.19 -5.86
CA GLU A 252 -2.26 19.33 -5.33
C GLU A 252 -0.94 19.54 -6.08
N ALA A 253 -0.21 18.48 -6.41
CA ALA A 253 1.06 18.54 -7.13
C ALA A 253 0.90 19.05 -8.59
N THR A 254 -0.25 18.82 -9.19
CA THR A 254 -0.56 19.20 -10.58
C THR A 254 -1.33 20.50 -10.71
N LYS A 255 -1.61 21.17 -9.58
CA LYS A 255 -2.31 22.45 -9.54
C LYS A 255 -1.35 23.60 -9.74
N SER A 256 -1.74 24.56 -10.59
CA SER A 256 -1.05 25.85 -10.66
C SER A 256 -1.14 26.59 -9.33
N LYS A 257 -0.03 27.23 -8.92
CA LYS A 257 0.05 28.11 -7.74
C LYS A 257 -0.17 29.57 -8.09
N SER A 258 -0.60 29.88 -9.32
CA SER A 258 -0.86 31.24 -9.78
C SER A 258 -2.02 31.85 -8.99
N PRO A 259 -1.87 33.08 -8.45
CA PRO A 259 -2.98 33.79 -7.84
C PRO A 259 -4.15 33.98 -8.84
N LEU A 260 -5.38 33.85 -8.33
CA LEU A 260 -6.56 34.09 -9.15
C LEU A 260 -6.58 35.54 -9.68
N GLY A 261 -6.81 35.67 -10.97
CA GLY A 261 -6.96 36.99 -11.62
C GLY A 261 -5.68 37.54 -12.27
N LEU A 262 -4.55 36.83 -12.23
CA LEU A 262 -3.40 37.23 -13.04
C LEU A 262 -3.64 36.89 -14.53
N PRO A 263 -3.41 37.84 -15.45
CA PRO A 263 -3.64 37.61 -16.86
C PRO A 263 -2.64 36.66 -17.52
N ILE A 264 -1.48 36.44 -16.89
CA ILE A 264 -0.41 35.57 -17.38
C ILE A 264 0.09 34.74 -16.21
N GLU A 265 0.16 33.40 -16.38
CA GLU A 265 0.77 32.50 -15.41
C GLU A 265 2.29 32.62 -15.44
N MET A 266 2.88 33.05 -14.35
CA MET A 266 4.34 33.15 -14.20
C MET A 266 4.94 31.75 -14.13
N ALA A 267 6.15 31.58 -14.68
CA ALA A 267 6.84 30.28 -14.74
C ALA A 267 7.02 29.62 -13.36
N GLU A 268 7.26 30.41 -12.31
CA GLU A 268 7.42 29.96 -10.92
C GLU A 268 6.14 29.42 -10.28
N HIS A 269 4.95 29.79 -10.82
CA HIS A 269 3.65 29.34 -10.35
C HIS A 269 3.13 28.13 -11.10
N ARG A 270 3.76 27.76 -12.21
CA ARG A 270 3.34 26.59 -13.01
C ARG A 270 3.46 25.31 -12.23
N ALA A 271 2.50 24.43 -12.45
CA ALA A 271 2.57 23.08 -11.90
C ALA A 271 3.82 22.36 -12.40
N LYS A 272 4.58 21.77 -11.46
CA LYS A 272 5.78 20.98 -11.80
C LYS A 272 5.44 19.61 -12.34
N PHE A 273 4.23 19.12 -12.09
CA PHE A 273 3.76 17.80 -12.48
C PHE A 273 2.51 17.91 -13.35
N ARG A 274 2.25 16.84 -14.09
CA ARG A 274 0.99 16.65 -14.82
C ARG A 274 0.49 15.22 -14.63
N LEU A 275 -0.81 15.03 -14.60
CA LEU A 275 -1.41 13.70 -14.65
C LEU A 275 -1.18 13.08 -16.04
N VAL A 276 -0.84 11.80 -16.08
CA VAL A 276 -0.71 11.04 -17.33
C VAL A 276 -2.10 10.77 -17.92
N PHE A 277 -3.08 10.55 -17.05
CA PHE A 277 -4.51 10.43 -17.39
C PHE A 277 -5.35 10.97 -16.22
N SER A 278 -6.62 11.26 -16.49
CA SER A 278 -7.56 11.74 -15.48
C SER A 278 -8.23 10.58 -14.75
N GLY A 279 -8.33 10.67 -13.44
CA GLY A 279 -8.96 9.65 -12.60
C GLY A 279 -8.08 8.44 -12.32
N SER A 280 -8.71 7.27 -12.13
CA SER A 280 -8.03 5.99 -11.92
C SER A 280 -8.45 4.99 -12.99
N GLU A 281 -7.52 4.15 -13.43
CA GLU A 281 -7.81 3.00 -14.29
C GLU A 281 -8.14 1.78 -13.42
N GLN A 282 -9.09 0.98 -13.84
CA GLN A 282 -9.41 -0.30 -13.22
C GLN A 282 -8.83 -1.45 -14.06
N ALA A 283 -8.58 -2.58 -13.39
CA ALA A 283 -8.23 -3.82 -14.11
C ALA A 283 -9.34 -4.18 -15.11
N ASP A 284 -8.96 -4.58 -16.29
CA ASP A 284 -9.93 -5.01 -17.29
C ASP A 284 -10.56 -6.37 -16.96
N ALA A 285 -11.61 -6.75 -17.71
CA ALA A 285 -12.34 -7.99 -17.45
C ALA A 285 -11.45 -9.24 -17.62
N THR A 286 -10.46 -9.19 -18.50
CA THR A 286 -9.51 -10.29 -18.75
C THR A 286 -8.55 -10.47 -17.58
N GLU A 287 -8.04 -9.37 -17.05
CA GLU A 287 -7.17 -9.38 -15.86
C GLU A 287 -7.92 -9.81 -14.59
N LEU A 288 -9.19 -9.43 -14.46
CA LEU A 288 -10.05 -9.88 -13.35
C LEU A 288 -10.32 -11.38 -13.43
N ALA A 289 -10.55 -11.92 -14.62
CA ALA A 289 -10.77 -13.35 -14.85
C ALA A 289 -9.52 -14.20 -14.60
N ALA A 290 -8.32 -13.67 -14.84
CA ALA A 290 -7.05 -14.38 -14.62
C ALA A 290 -6.64 -14.52 -13.14
N LYS A 291 -7.36 -13.90 -12.21
CA LYS A 291 -7.11 -13.95 -10.75
C LYS A 291 -7.95 -15.02 -10.01
N HIS A 292 -8.69 -15.84 -10.75
CA HIS A 292 -9.50 -16.94 -10.18
C HIS A 292 -8.94 -18.31 -10.51
#